data_3ec98865b6e6773c254b85f402957cbd
#
_entry.id   3ec98865b6e6773c254b85f402957cbd
#
_cell.length_a   1.000
_cell.length_b   1.000
_cell.length_c   1.000
_cell.angle_alpha   90.00
_cell.angle_beta   90.00
_cell.angle_gamma   90.00
#
_symmetry.space_group_name_H-M   'P 1'
#
loop_
_entity.id
_entity.type
_entity.pdbx_description
1 polymer ?
#
loop_
_entity_poly.entity_id
_entity_poly.type
_entity_poly.pdbx_seq_one_letter_code
_entity_poly.pdbx_strand_id
1 'polypeptide(L)'
;MLQKKDPLNLTGKVAVITGGGSGIGLGVAQLLSAYGAAVAIVDVSDKAEEKAQEMRDAGRQAAFFKCDVTNEESVIAAVKAIVEKFGRIDILHNNAGVTVRKTIEDLAEKEWDFVLDVGLKGLFLMSKHVIPEMKKVGGGSIVNTGSGWGLKGGDLAAAYCAVKGGIVNVTRAMAIDHGKDNIRVNSINPGDTVTAMMVSEGRQTGEIKSDADIDEFLKSCGAGRPLARIGQPEDIANGVLFLCSDLASWVTVAALVVDGGGIA
;
A
#
# COMPACT_ATOMS: atom_id res chain seq x y z
N MET A 1 -11.42 -36.20 -4.27
CA MET A 1 -11.99 -34.99 -3.67
C MET A 1 -10.87 -34.00 -3.44
N LEU A 2 -10.90 -32.79 -4.04
CA LEU A 2 -9.95 -31.72 -3.70
C LEU A 2 -10.22 -31.36 -2.23
N GLN A 3 -9.25 -31.60 -1.31
CA GLN A 3 -9.31 -30.99 -0.01
C GLN A 3 -9.29 -29.49 -0.24
N LYS A 4 -10.39 -28.81 0.01
CA LYS A 4 -10.48 -27.34 -0.09
C LYS A 4 -9.65 -26.75 1.07
N LYS A 5 -8.36 -26.52 0.83
CA LYS A 5 -7.58 -25.61 1.62
C LYS A 5 -8.23 -24.24 1.48
N ASP A 6 -8.45 -23.53 2.57
CA ASP A 6 -8.95 -22.15 2.49
C ASP A 6 -7.95 -21.30 1.67
N PRO A 7 -8.34 -20.80 0.49
CA PRO A 7 -7.42 -20.10 -0.39
C PRO A 7 -7.02 -18.71 0.14
N LEU A 8 -7.70 -18.21 1.16
CA LEU A 8 -7.37 -16.96 1.85
C LEU A 8 -6.42 -17.17 3.04
N ASN A 9 -6.16 -18.42 3.45
CA ASN A 9 -5.30 -18.70 4.59
C ASN A 9 -3.84 -18.31 4.31
N LEU A 10 -3.30 -17.40 5.11
CA LEU A 10 -1.93 -16.90 5.02
C LEU A 10 -1.03 -17.44 6.17
N THR A 11 -1.46 -18.46 6.88
CA THR A 11 -0.66 -19.06 7.96
C THR A 11 0.71 -19.51 7.46
N GLY A 12 1.78 -19.09 8.17
CA GLY A 12 3.16 -19.35 7.80
C GLY A 12 3.74 -18.41 6.73
N LYS A 13 2.98 -17.42 6.30
CA LYS A 13 3.44 -16.32 5.43
C LYS A 13 3.86 -15.12 6.25
N VAL A 14 4.84 -14.37 5.72
CA VAL A 14 5.29 -13.09 6.29
C VAL A 14 4.98 -11.98 5.31
N ALA A 15 4.22 -10.99 5.77
CA ALA A 15 3.82 -9.82 5.00
C ALA A 15 4.56 -8.56 5.49
N VAL A 16 5.20 -7.85 4.59
CA VAL A 16 5.86 -6.56 4.81
C VAL A 16 4.96 -5.47 4.26
N ILE A 17 4.57 -4.49 5.08
CA ILE A 17 3.68 -3.40 4.69
C ILE A 17 4.35 -2.06 4.96
N THR A 18 4.69 -1.29 3.91
CA THR A 18 5.22 0.06 4.04
C THR A 18 4.11 1.08 4.28
N GLY A 19 4.37 2.08 5.15
CA GLY A 19 3.31 2.97 5.62
C GLY A 19 2.23 2.21 6.39
N GLY A 20 2.62 1.12 7.08
CA GLY A 20 1.72 0.19 7.75
C GLY A 20 1.15 0.69 9.08
N GLY A 21 1.59 1.86 9.56
CA GLY A 21 1.15 2.42 10.84
C GLY A 21 -0.19 3.16 10.80
N SER A 22 -0.75 3.43 9.62
CA SER A 22 -1.99 4.19 9.48
C SER A 22 -2.76 3.88 8.18
N GLY A 23 -4.00 4.37 8.09
CA GLY A 23 -4.81 4.36 6.89
C GLY A 23 -4.92 2.98 6.21
N ILE A 24 -4.75 2.96 4.89
CA ILE A 24 -4.84 1.73 4.08
C ILE A 24 -3.81 0.70 4.54
N GLY A 25 -2.56 1.11 4.78
CA GLY A 25 -1.49 0.21 5.21
C GLY A 25 -1.82 -0.51 6.52
N LEU A 26 -2.36 0.20 7.50
CA LEU A 26 -2.80 -0.39 8.77
C LEU A 26 -3.99 -1.35 8.56
N GLY A 27 -4.98 -0.96 7.75
CA GLY A 27 -6.10 -1.84 7.41
C GLY A 27 -5.62 -3.16 6.77
N VAL A 28 -4.64 -3.07 5.87
CA VAL A 28 -4.00 -4.25 5.25
C VAL A 28 -3.26 -5.09 6.29
N ALA A 29 -2.46 -4.46 7.17
CA ALA A 29 -1.72 -5.16 8.22
C ALA A 29 -2.67 -5.95 9.13
N GLN A 30 -3.74 -5.31 9.59
CA GLN A 30 -4.77 -5.93 10.43
C GLN A 30 -5.46 -7.09 9.72
N LEU A 31 -5.87 -6.91 8.47
CA LEU A 31 -6.58 -7.94 7.73
C LEU A 31 -5.68 -9.14 7.41
N LEU A 32 -4.47 -8.94 6.87
CA LEU A 32 -3.57 -10.05 6.56
C LEU A 32 -3.20 -10.84 7.81
N SER A 33 -3.02 -10.17 8.96
CA SER A 33 -2.78 -10.86 10.24
C SER A 33 -3.99 -11.66 10.71
N ALA A 34 -5.22 -11.19 10.44
CA ALA A 34 -6.44 -11.91 10.75
C ALA A 34 -6.56 -13.21 9.95
N TYR A 35 -5.99 -13.24 8.74
CA TYR A 35 -5.90 -14.44 7.91
C TYR A 35 -4.62 -15.26 8.14
N GLY A 36 -3.88 -15.00 9.22
CA GLY A 36 -2.80 -15.84 9.73
C GLY A 36 -1.39 -15.43 9.31
N ALA A 37 -1.20 -14.34 8.57
CA ALA A 37 0.13 -13.86 8.26
C ALA A 37 0.84 -13.28 9.50
N ALA A 38 2.15 -13.52 9.60
CA ALA A 38 3.00 -12.66 10.43
C ALA A 38 3.24 -11.34 9.68
N VAL A 39 3.13 -10.21 10.40
CA VAL A 39 3.13 -8.88 9.77
C VAL A 39 4.30 -8.04 10.26
N ALA A 40 5.09 -7.55 9.32
CA ALA A 40 6.09 -6.51 9.53
C ALA A 40 5.48 -5.15 9.12
N ILE A 41 5.16 -4.32 10.11
CA ILE A 41 4.76 -2.92 9.91
C ILE A 41 6.02 -2.10 9.70
N VAL A 42 6.20 -1.56 8.50
CA VAL A 42 7.34 -0.71 8.13
C VAL A 42 6.84 0.73 8.02
N ASP A 43 7.34 1.63 8.86
CA ASP A 43 6.90 3.02 8.90
C ASP A 43 8.03 3.94 9.39
N VAL A 44 7.99 5.22 9.00
CA VAL A 44 8.91 6.24 9.51
C VAL A 44 8.50 6.75 10.90
N SER A 45 7.22 6.60 11.25
CA SER A 45 6.65 7.07 12.51
C SER A 45 6.75 6.01 13.62
N ASP A 46 7.35 6.38 14.74
CA ASP A 46 7.42 5.52 15.93
C ASP A 46 6.03 5.15 16.51
N LYS A 47 4.99 5.93 16.20
CA LYS A 47 3.60 5.62 16.58
C LYS A 47 3.09 4.28 15.99
N ALA A 48 3.72 3.79 14.94
CA ALA A 48 3.39 2.49 14.36
C ALA A 48 3.67 1.31 15.28
N GLU A 49 4.58 1.46 16.27
CA GLU A 49 4.81 0.44 17.29
C GLU A 49 3.57 0.20 18.17
N GLU A 50 2.80 1.24 18.48
CA GLU A 50 1.54 1.10 19.23
C GLU A 50 0.58 0.18 18.47
N LYS A 51 0.52 0.31 17.13
CA LYS A 51 -0.33 -0.54 16.29
C LYS A 51 0.16 -1.99 16.21
N ALA A 52 1.47 -2.20 16.16
CA ALA A 52 2.04 -3.53 16.25
C ALA A 52 1.75 -4.17 17.62
N GLN A 53 1.79 -3.39 18.71
CA GLN A 53 1.47 -3.86 20.05
C GLN A 53 -0.01 -4.24 20.17
N GLU A 54 -0.93 -3.38 19.70
CA GLU A 54 -2.37 -3.69 19.67
C GLU A 54 -2.65 -5.03 18.95
N MET A 55 -1.95 -5.30 17.85
CA MET A 55 -2.08 -6.55 17.11
C MET A 55 -1.52 -7.74 17.90
N ARG A 56 -0.38 -7.59 18.59
CA ARG A 56 0.18 -8.64 19.48
C ARG A 56 -0.74 -8.95 20.64
N ASP A 57 -1.34 -7.93 21.26
CA ASP A 57 -2.29 -8.07 22.36
C ASP A 57 -3.57 -8.82 21.92
N ALA A 58 -3.93 -8.69 20.64
CA ALA A 58 -5.00 -9.48 20.01
C ALA A 58 -4.55 -10.90 19.56
N GLY A 59 -3.36 -11.36 19.97
CA GLY A 59 -2.83 -12.68 19.66
C GLY A 59 -2.27 -12.85 18.25
N ARG A 60 -1.98 -11.74 17.53
CA ARG A 60 -1.41 -11.75 16.18
C ARG A 60 0.11 -11.70 16.20
N GLN A 61 0.75 -12.24 15.18
CA GLN A 61 2.19 -12.09 14.98
C GLN A 61 2.46 -10.78 14.23
N ALA A 62 2.86 -9.75 14.96
CA ALA A 62 3.18 -8.44 14.37
C ALA A 62 4.43 -7.83 15.01
N ALA A 63 5.17 -7.07 14.20
CA ALA A 63 6.30 -6.26 14.68
C ALA A 63 6.43 -4.98 13.85
N PHE A 64 6.89 -3.93 14.50
CA PHE A 64 7.24 -2.66 13.87
C PHE A 64 8.74 -2.62 13.53
N PHE A 65 9.03 -2.03 12.37
CA PHE A 65 10.37 -1.76 11.90
C PHE A 65 10.42 -0.31 11.41
N LYS A 66 11.15 0.53 12.13
CA LYS A 66 11.36 1.92 11.71
C LYS A 66 12.13 1.96 10.41
N CYS A 67 11.59 2.63 9.39
CA CYS A 67 12.23 2.72 8.10
C CYS A 67 11.79 3.97 7.34
N ASP A 68 12.76 4.74 6.87
CA ASP A 68 12.57 5.72 5.83
C ASP A 68 12.77 5.02 4.48
N VAL A 69 11.70 4.83 3.74
CA VAL A 69 11.72 4.14 2.44
C VAL A 69 12.49 4.91 1.35
N THR A 70 12.77 6.21 1.56
CA THR A 70 13.57 7.03 0.64
C THR A 70 15.07 6.84 0.80
N ASN A 71 15.49 6.19 1.90
CA ASN A 71 16.89 5.93 2.24
C ASN A 71 17.23 4.45 2.11
N GLU A 72 18.14 4.11 1.21
CA GLU A 72 18.48 2.72 0.91
C GLU A 72 19.09 1.97 2.11
N GLU A 73 19.95 2.64 2.91
CA GLU A 73 20.55 2.01 4.10
C GLU A 73 19.48 1.66 5.15
N SER A 74 18.49 2.54 5.32
CA SER A 74 17.35 2.32 6.21
C SER A 74 16.52 1.10 5.72
N VAL A 75 16.30 0.99 4.40
CA VAL A 75 15.58 -0.15 3.79
C VAL A 75 16.35 -1.45 4.00
N ILE A 76 17.67 -1.46 3.75
CA ILE A 76 18.53 -2.64 3.96
C ILE A 76 18.46 -3.11 5.41
N ALA A 77 18.58 -2.17 6.35
CA ALA A 77 18.52 -2.49 7.79
C ALA A 77 17.15 -3.08 8.18
N ALA A 78 16.06 -2.48 7.69
CA ALA A 78 14.71 -2.95 7.97
C ALA A 78 14.46 -4.36 7.38
N VAL A 79 14.79 -4.59 6.11
CA VAL A 79 14.62 -5.91 5.48
C VAL A 79 15.42 -6.98 6.20
N LYS A 80 16.68 -6.70 6.56
CA LYS A 80 17.52 -7.61 7.35
C LYS A 80 16.87 -7.97 8.68
N ALA A 81 16.43 -6.97 9.45
CA ALA A 81 15.77 -7.17 10.74
C ALA A 81 14.47 -7.97 10.62
N ILE A 82 13.70 -7.77 9.55
CA ILE A 82 12.47 -8.54 9.26
C ILE A 82 12.83 -10.02 9.03
N VAL A 83 13.84 -10.30 8.21
CA VAL A 83 14.29 -11.67 7.93
C VAL A 83 14.87 -12.33 9.19
N GLU A 84 15.63 -11.60 10.00
CA GLU A 84 16.14 -12.09 11.29
C GLU A 84 14.99 -12.47 12.25
N LYS A 85 13.91 -11.68 12.27
CA LYS A 85 12.77 -11.92 13.17
C LYS A 85 11.85 -13.03 12.70
N PHE A 86 11.51 -13.07 11.41
CA PHE A 86 10.46 -13.95 10.87
C PHE A 86 10.98 -15.08 9.98
N GLY A 87 12.27 -15.04 9.59
CA GLY A 87 12.92 -16.08 8.80
C GLY A 87 12.65 -16.03 7.30
N ARG A 88 11.67 -15.25 6.83
CA ARG A 88 11.23 -15.20 5.43
C ARG A 88 10.44 -13.94 5.10
N ILE A 89 10.24 -13.68 3.81
CA ILE A 89 9.28 -12.68 3.30
C ILE A 89 8.52 -13.32 2.12
N ASP A 90 7.18 -13.32 2.19
CA ASP A 90 6.29 -13.89 1.17
C ASP A 90 5.46 -12.82 0.45
N ILE A 91 5.13 -11.75 1.17
CA ILE A 91 4.24 -10.69 0.69
C ILE A 91 4.93 -9.35 0.94
N LEU A 92 4.90 -8.48 -0.09
CA LEU A 92 5.29 -7.08 0.02
C LEU A 92 4.12 -6.21 -0.43
N HIS A 93 3.64 -5.35 0.46
CA HIS A 93 2.71 -4.29 0.11
C HIS A 93 3.43 -2.94 0.14
N ASN A 94 3.81 -2.44 -1.04
CA ASN A 94 4.36 -1.10 -1.21
C ASN A 94 3.20 -0.10 -1.15
N ASN A 95 2.97 0.46 0.04
CA ASN A 95 1.85 1.36 0.28
C ASN A 95 2.28 2.77 0.72
N ALA A 96 3.48 2.94 1.26
CA ALA A 96 3.98 4.25 1.64
C ALA A 96 3.81 5.28 0.52
N GLY A 97 3.26 6.43 0.85
CA GLY A 97 3.00 7.49 -0.12
C GLY A 97 2.58 8.77 0.56
N VAL A 98 2.77 9.87 -0.14
CA VAL A 98 2.41 11.23 0.27
C VAL A 98 1.81 11.98 -0.91
N THR A 99 1.15 13.10 -0.64
CA THR A 99 0.57 13.96 -1.66
C THR A 99 0.83 15.43 -1.36
N VAL A 100 1.01 16.22 -2.41
CA VAL A 100 1.01 17.68 -2.39
C VAL A 100 0.02 18.15 -3.44
N ARG A 101 -0.96 18.95 -3.02
CA ARG A 101 -2.07 19.44 -3.87
C ARG A 101 -1.72 20.83 -4.41
N LYS A 102 -1.15 20.87 -5.63
CA LYS A 102 -0.77 22.09 -6.35
C LYS A 102 -0.84 21.89 -7.85
N THR A 103 -0.97 23.00 -8.59
CA THR A 103 -0.76 23.01 -10.06
C THR A 103 0.71 22.73 -10.37
N ILE A 104 1.02 22.43 -11.64
CA ILE A 104 2.41 22.14 -12.03
C ILE A 104 3.32 23.38 -11.90
N GLU A 105 2.78 24.58 -12.12
CA GLU A 105 3.53 25.82 -12.01
C GLU A 105 3.77 26.28 -10.56
N ASP A 106 2.90 25.89 -9.62
CA ASP A 106 3.00 26.28 -8.21
C ASP A 106 3.79 25.26 -7.38
N LEU A 107 4.04 24.07 -7.94
CA LEU A 107 4.72 22.98 -7.26
C LEU A 107 6.22 23.25 -7.19
N ALA A 108 6.77 23.38 -5.97
CA ALA A 108 8.21 23.52 -5.81
C ALA A 108 8.95 22.21 -6.11
N GLU A 109 10.17 22.30 -6.68
CA GLU A 109 11.01 21.14 -7.01
C GLU A 109 11.16 20.18 -5.82
N LYS A 110 11.42 20.71 -4.62
CA LYS A 110 11.52 19.89 -3.38
C LYS A 110 10.22 19.14 -3.02
N GLU A 111 9.08 19.69 -3.37
CA GLU A 111 7.78 19.05 -3.14
C GLU A 111 7.52 17.93 -4.16
N TRP A 112 7.92 18.19 -5.40
CA TRP A 112 7.92 17.18 -6.46
C TRP A 112 8.83 16.01 -6.08
N ASP A 113 10.09 16.27 -5.73
CA ASP A 113 11.07 15.26 -5.33
C ASP A 113 10.56 14.45 -4.12
N PHE A 114 10.00 15.12 -3.12
CA PHE A 114 9.46 14.45 -1.93
C PHE A 114 8.36 13.44 -2.29
N VAL A 115 7.42 13.81 -3.16
CA VAL A 115 6.32 12.90 -3.57
C VAL A 115 6.87 11.72 -4.38
N LEU A 116 7.83 11.96 -5.29
CA LEU A 116 8.46 10.91 -6.08
C LEU A 116 9.33 9.98 -5.23
N ASP A 117 10.12 10.54 -4.33
CA ASP A 117 11.03 9.77 -3.48
C ASP A 117 10.25 8.82 -2.57
N VAL A 118 9.22 9.31 -1.89
CA VAL A 118 8.42 8.44 -1.02
C VAL A 118 7.66 7.38 -1.82
N GLY A 119 6.97 7.80 -2.89
CA GLY A 119 6.05 6.90 -3.59
C GLY A 119 6.72 5.96 -4.58
N LEU A 120 7.63 6.46 -5.42
CA LEU A 120 8.19 5.66 -6.52
C LEU A 120 9.58 5.11 -6.19
N LYS A 121 10.49 5.94 -5.68
CA LYS A 121 11.82 5.46 -5.24
C LYS A 121 11.70 4.53 -4.04
N GLY A 122 10.82 4.84 -3.08
CA GLY A 122 10.56 3.95 -1.93
C GLY A 122 10.09 2.57 -2.36
N LEU A 123 9.14 2.49 -3.30
CA LEU A 123 8.71 1.22 -3.91
C LEU A 123 9.89 0.48 -4.56
N PHE A 124 10.72 1.19 -5.32
CA PHE A 124 11.90 0.61 -5.95
C PHE A 124 12.86 0.03 -4.92
N LEU A 125 13.25 0.80 -3.89
CA LEU A 125 14.19 0.35 -2.88
C LEU A 125 13.69 -0.85 -2.08
N MET A 126 12.43 -0.80 -1.63
CA MET A 126 11.83 -1.93 -0.93
C MET A 126 11.77 -3.18 -1.80
N SER A 127 11.34 -3.05 -3.05
CA SER A 127 11.28 -4.19 -3.97
C SER A 127 12.66 -4.75 -4.29
N LYS A 128 13.66 -3.89 -4.50
CA LYS A 128 15.06 -4.26 -4.77
C LYS A 128 15.62 -5.21 -3.69
N HIS A 129 15.33 -4.92 -2.43
CA HIS A 129 15.88 -5.68 -1.31
C HIS A 129 14.97 -6.84 -0.84
N VAL A 130 13.65 -6.79 -1.11
CA VAL A 130 12.71 -7.86 -0.75
C VAL A 130 12.68 -8.99 -1.79
N ILE A 131 12.77 -8.69 -3.08
CA ILE A 131 12.73 -9.70 -4.16
C ILE A 131 13.77 -10.82 -3.96
N PRO A 132 15.04 -10.54 -3.61
CA PRO A 132 16.01 -11.61 -3.32
C PRO A 132 15.57 -12.53 -2.18
N GLU A 133 14.90 -12.02 -1.16
CA GLU A 133 14.39 -12.82 -0.03
C GLU A 133 13.20 -13.68 -0.46
N MET A 134 12.29 -13.15 -1.30
CA MET A 134 11.20 -13.93 -1.88
C MET A 134 11.71 -15.10 -2.76
N LYS A 135 12.77 -14.87 -3.53
CA LYS A 135 13.39 -15.92 -4.34
C LYS A 135 13.91 -17.09 -3.50
N LYS A 136 14.48 -16.82 -2.32
CA LYS A 136 14.97 -17.86 -1.39
C LYS A 136 13.87 -18.80 -0.89
N VAL A 137 12.62 -18.31 -0.83
CA VAL A 137 11.45 -19.07 -0.35
C VAL A 137 10.57 -19.62 -1.49
N GLY A 138 11.05 -19.48 -2.75
CA GLY A 138 10.39 -20.07 -3.93
C GLY A 138 9.29 -19.21 -4.55
N GLY A 139 9.25 -17.92 -4.25
CA GLY A 139 8.31 -16.98 -4.85
C GLY A 139 7.61 -16.06 -3.84
N GLY A 140 6.63 -15.30 -4.30
CA GLY A 140 5.92 -14.35 -3.45
C GLY A 140 4.84 -13.54 -4.18
N SER A 141 4.25 -12.59 -3.46
CA SER A 141 3.29 -11.65 -4.02
C SER A 141 3.65 -10.22 -3.64
N ILE A 142 3.77 -9.36 -4.63
CA ILE A 142 3.98 -7.92 -4.46
C ILE A 142 2.71 -7.19 -4.88
N VAL A 143 2.19 -6.34 -4.00
CA VAL A 143 1.07 -5.45 -4.30
C VAL A 143 1.53 -4.00 -4.13
N ASN A 144 1.45 -3.22 -5.19
CA ASN A 144 1.84 -1.82 -5.20
C ASN A 144 0.59 -0.93 -5.14
N THR A 145 0.55 0.04 -4.23
CA THR A 145 -0.56 0.98 -4.10
C THR A 145 -0.47 2.09 -5.15
N GLY A 146 -1.17 1.87 -6.26
CA GLY A 146 -1.46 2.90 -7.25
C GLY A 146 -2.51 3.91 -6.78
N SER A 147 -3.37 4.32 -7.69
CA SER A 147 -4.54 5.19 -7.46
C SER A 147 -5.41 5.20 -8.70
N GLY A 148 -6.69 5.57 -8.60
CA GLY A 148 -7.49 6.00 -9.75
C GLY A 148 -6.77 7.11 -10.55
N TRP A 149 -6.05 8.00 -9.88
CA TRP A 149 -5.24 9.06 -10.53
C TRP A 149 -3.91 8.57 -11.13
N GLY A 150 -3.59 7.31 -11.03
CA GLY A 150 -2.56 6.66 -11.84
C GLY A 150 -3.09 6.14 -13.18
N LEU A 151 -4.43 6.10 -13.34
CA LEU A 151 -5.13 5.64 -14.54
C LEU A 151 -5.83 6.78 -15.29
N LYS A 152 -6.09 7.89 -14.60
CA LYS A 152 -6.59 9.15 -15.16
C LYS A 152 -5.91 10.34 -14.48
N GLY A 153 -6.06 11.55 -15.01
CA GLY A 153 -5.58 12.78 -14.35
C GLY A 153 -6.42 13.15 -13.13
N GLY A 154 -5.83 13.92 -12.22
CA GLY A 154 -6.49 14.59 -11.11
C GLY A 154 -6.06 16.04 -11.01
N ASP A 155 -6.93 16.92 -10.57
CA ASP A 155 -6.66 18.34 -10.38
C ASP A 155 -5.70 18.57 -9.21
N LEU A 156 -4.87 19.60 -9.30
CA LEU A 156 -3.88 19.96 -8.29
C LEU A 156 -3.01 18.78 -7.81
N ALA A 157 -2.74 17.79 -8.67
CA ALA A 157 -2.12 16.52 -8.29
C ALA A 157 -1.01 16.05 -9.24
N ALA A 158 -0.29 16.98 -9.88
CA ALA A 158 0.67 16.65 -10.92
C ALA A 158 1.73 15.64 -10.47
N ALA A 159 2.41 15.86 -9.34
CA ALA A 159 3.42 14.93 -8.81
C ALA A 159 2.78 13.59 -8.39
N TYR A 160 1.61 13.63 -7.76
CA TYR A 160 0.91 12.42 -7.34
C TYR A 160 0.47 11.55 -8.53
N CYS A 161 -0.10 12.17 -9.57
CA CYS A 161 -0.45 11.48 -10.83
C CYS A 161 0.78 10.86 -11.51
N ALA A 162 1.91 11.58 -11.53
CA ALA A 162 3.16 11.07 -12.08
C ALA A 162 3.64 9.82 -11.31
N VAL A 163 3.64 9.87 -9.98
CA VAL A 163 4.01 8.72 -9.14
C VAL A 163 3.05 7.56 -9.36
N LYS A 164 1.74 7.80 -9.29
CA LYS A 164 0.75 6.71 -9.35
C LYS A 164 0.66 6.09 -10.75
N GLY A 165 0.84 6.87 -11.81
CA GLY A 165 1.01 6.37 -13.18
C GLY A 165 2.30 5.56 -13.33
N GLY A 166 3.41 6.05 -12.77
CA GLY A 166 4.68 5.32 -12.71
C GLY A 166 4.56 3.99 -11.98
N ILE A 167 3.85 3.95 -10.83
CA ILE A 167 3.60 2.72 -10.07
C ILE A 167 2.84 1.69 -10.91
N VAL A 168 1.80 2.08 -11.63
CA VAL A 168 1.03 1.15 -12.48
C VAL A 168 1.94 0.55 -13.55
N ASN A 169 2.81 1.34 -14.16
CA ASN A 169 3.66 0.85 -15.24
C ASN A 169 4.88 0.05 -14.74
N VAL A 170 5.54 0.47 -13.66
CA VAL A 170 6.64 -0.31 -13.06
C VAL A 170 6.15 -1.65 -12.51
N THR A 171 4.91 -1.73 -12.01
CA THR A 171 4.27 -3.00 -11.64
C THR A 171 4.26 -4.00 -12.78
N ARG A 172 3.93 -3.56 -14.00
CA ARG A 172 3.93 -4.41 -15.20
C ARG A 172 5.34 -4.92 -15.54
N ALA A 173 6.32 -4.02 -15.52
CA ALA A 173 7.72 -4.37 -15.77
C ALA A 173 8.21 -5.42 -14.75
N MET A 174 8.02 -5.16 -13.45
CA MET A 174 8.40 -6.10 -12.39
C MET A 174 7.72 -7.46 -12.53
N ALA A 175 6.45 -7.49 -12.93
CA ALA A 175 5.71 -8.74 -13.13
C ALA A 175 6.29 -9.58 -14.27
N ILE A 176 6.73 -8.95 -15.37
CA ILE A 176 7.38 -9.60 -16.50
C ILE A 176 8.74 -10.16 -16.08
N ASP A 177 9.53 -9.35 -15.36
CA ASP A 177 10.91 -9.72 -14.98
C ASP A 177 10.94 -10.88 -13.98
N HIS A 178 9.97 -10.95 -13.06
CA HIS A 178 9.99 -11.84 -11.89
C HIS A 178 8.93 -12.95 -11.94
N GLY A 179 8.14 -13.05 -13.00
CA GLY A 179 7.21 -14.18 -13.17
C GLY A 179 7.91 -15.55 -13.20
N LYS A 180 9.10 -15.61 -13.79
CA LYS A 180 9.98 -16.82 -13.79
C LYS A 180 10.47 -17.23 -12.39
N ASP A 181 10.50 -16.29 -11.46
CA ASP A 181 10.88 -16.50 -10.07
C ASP A 181 9.66 -16.86 -9.18
N ASN A 182 8.50 -17.13 -9.81
CA ASN A 182 7.21 -17.36 -9.12
C ASN A 182 6.79 -16.19 -8.22
N ILE A 183 7.12 -14.96 -8.62
CA ILE A 183 6.70 -13.73 -7.92
C ILE A 183 5.64 -13.04 -8.77
N ARG A 184 4.43 -12.91 -8.21
CA ARG A 184 3.34 -12.17 -8.82
C ARG A 184 3.43 -10.70 -8.40
N VAL A 185 3.26 -9.78 -9.35
CA VAL A 185 3.28 -8.34 -9.06
C VAL A 185 2.04 -7.70 -9.66
N ASN A 186 1.24 -7.05 -8.79
CA ASN A 186 0.01 -6.37 -9.17
C ASN A 186 -0.05 -4.99 -8.52
N SER A 187 -0.87 -4.09 -9.06
CA SER A 187 -1.23 -2.86 -8.37
C SER A 187 -2.68 -2.88 -7.89
N ILE A 188 -2.90 -2.35 -6.69
CA ILE A 188 -4.20 -1.95 -6.20
C ILE A 188 -4.36 -0.45 -6.43
N ASN A 189 -5.50 -0.02 -6.97
CA ASN A 189 -5.73 1.38 -7.33
C ASN A 189 -6.97 1.90 -6.60
N PRO A 190 -6.78 2.43 -5.38
CA PRO A 190 -7.86 2.97 -4.57
C PRO A 190 -8.49 4.22 -5.19
N GLY A 191 -9.79 4.40 -4.93
CA GLY A 191 -10.45 5.70 -4.95
C GLY A 191 -10.29 6.43 -3.62
N ASP A 192 -11.10 7.49 -3.41
CA ASP A 192 -11.10 8.22 -2.16
C ASP A 192 -11.46 7.28 -1.01
N THR A 193 -10.57 7.27 -0.03
CA THR A 193 -10.61 6.35 1.11
C THR A 193 -10.40 7.15 2.39
N VAL A 194 -11.19 6.87 3.43
CA VAL A 194 -11.09 7.55 4.74
C VAL A 194 -9.72 7.31 5.35
N THR A 195 -8.85 8.31 5.26
CA THR A 195 -7.46 8.27 5.77
C THR A 195 -7.04 9.67 6.23
N ALA A 196 -5.98 9.74 7.03
CA ALA A 196 -5.37 11.03 7.38
C ALA A 196 -4.84 11.78 6.14
N MET A 197 -4.41 11.05 5.09
CA MET A 197 -4.02 11.65 3.81
C MET A 197 -5.20 12.38 3.16
N MET A 198 -6.37 11.76 3.10
CA MET A 198 -7.58 12.37 2.54
C MET A 198 -7.98 13.65 3.27
N VAL A 199 -7.92 13.65 4.62
CA VAL A 199 -8.16 14.84 5.43
C VAL A 199 -7.10 15.92 5.16
N SER A 200 -5.83 15.52 5.03
CA SER A 200 -4.74 16.46 4.67
C SER A 200 -4.97 17.09 3.29
N GLU A 201 -5.43 16.32 2.31
CA GLU A 201 -5.78 16.84 0.99
C GLU A 201 -6.90 17.88 1.06
N GLY A 202 -8.00 17.60 1.76
CA GLY A 202 -9.08 18.56 1.94
C GLY A 202 -8.63 19.86 2.62
N ARG A 203 -7.63 19.80 3.52
CA ARG A 203 -7.01 21.00 4.10
C ARG A 203 -6.13 21.74 3.09
N GLN A 204 -5.37 21.05 2.27
CA GLN A 204 -4.52 21.67 1.25
C GLN A 204 -5.34 22.35 0.15
N THR A 205 -6.51 21.81 -0.20
CA THR A 205 -7.43 22.40 -1.20
C THR A 205 -8.36 23.47 -0.60
N GLY A 206 -8.37 23.63 0.74
CA GLY A 206 -9.22 24.59 1.44
C GLY A 206 -10.66 24.16 1.63
N GLU A 207 -11.00 22.91 1.31
CA GLU A 207 -12.33 22.32 1.54
C GLU A 207 -12.55 22.01 3.03
N ILE A 208 -11.48 21.70 3.78
CA ILE A 208 -11.49 21.55 5.23
C ILE A 208 -10.80 22.78 5.85
N LYS A 209 -11.56 23.65 6.49
CA LYS A 209 -11.05 24.84 7.20
C LYS A 209 -10.92 24.61 8.70
N SER A 210 -11.70 23.68 9.24
CA SER A 210 -11.70 23.29 10.65
C SER A 210 -12.00 21.79 10.79
N ASP A 211 -11.80 21.23 11.98
CA ASP A 211 -12.12 19.82 12.21
C ASP A 211 -13.62 19.51 12.08
N ALA A 212 -14.47 20.52 12.25
CA ALA A 212 -15.93 20.39 12.08
C ALA A 212 -16.34 20.11 10.61
N ASP A 213 -15.49 20.44 9.64
CA ASP A 213 -15.78 20.27 8.21
C ASP A 213 -15.44 18.84 7.71
N ILE A 214 -14.72 18.05 8.51
CA ILE A 214 -14.18 16.75 8.08
C ILE A 214 -15.26 15.78 7.64
N ASP A 215 -16.33 15.64 8.46
CA ASP A 215 -17.40 14.67 8.18
C ASP A 215 -18.17 15.03 6.91
N GLU A 216 -18.42 16.32 6.67
CA GLU A 216 -19.11 16.80 5.47
C GLU A 216 -18.24 16.60 4.24
N PHE A 217 -16.94 16.93 4.31
CA PHE A 217 -15.98 16.69 3.25
C PHE A 217 -15.92 15.21 2.87
N LEU A 218 -15.76 14.31 3.84
CA LEU A 218 -15.68 12.87 3.57
C LEU A 218 -16.99 12.33 2.94
N LYS A 219 -18.15 12.84 3.35
CA LYS A 219 -19.43 12.49 2.72
C LYS A 219 -19.50 12.99 1.28
N SER A 220 -19.05 14.22 1.01
CA SER A 220 -19.05 14.78 -0.35
C SER A 220 -18.19 14.00 -1.32
N CYS A 221 -17.03 13.50 -0.87
CA CYS A 221 -16.14 12.65 -1.67
C CYS A 221 -16.81 11.34 -2.15
N GLY A 222 -17.80 10.84 -1.40
CA GLY A 222 -18.56 9.63 -1.74
C GLY A 222 -19.78 9.85 -2.62
N ALA A 223 -20.38 11.05 -2.57
CA ALA A 223 -21.72 11.31 -3.11
C ALA A 223 -21.82 11.14 -4.65
N GLY A 224 -20.74 11.41 -5.39
CA GLY A 224 -20.71 11.30 -6.86
C GLY A 224 -20.32 9.92 -7.39
N ARG A 225 -20.13 8.91 -6.53
CA ARG A 225 -19.71 7.56 -6.95
C ARG A 225 -20.89 6.64 -7.19
N PRO A 226 -20.80 5.69 -8.13
CA PRO A 226 -21.83 4.69 -8.32
C PRO A 226 -22.26 3.95 -7.05
N LEU A 227 -21.30 3.64 -6.13
CA LEU A 227 -21.62 3.03 -4.83
C LEU A 227 -22.02 4.03 -3.74
N ALA A 228 -22.12 5.32 -4.07
CA ALA A 228 -22.65 6.41 -3.23
C ALA A 228 -22.04 6.47 -1.79
N ARG A 229 -20.79 6.09 -1.63
CA ARG A 229 -20.02 6.22 -0.39
C ARG A 229 -18.53 6.39 -0.64
N ILE A 230 -17.84 6.97 0.30
CA ILE A 230 -16.38 6.94 0.35
C ILE A 230 -15.89 5.54 0.77
N GLY A 231 -14.73 5.11 0.27
CA GLY A 231 -14.10 3.86 0.66
C GLY A 231 -13.58 3.88 2.10
N GLN A 232 -13.52 2.70 2.71
CA GLN A 232 -12.84 2.48 3.98
C GLN A 232 -11.49 1.77 3.73
N PRO A 233 -10.50 1.90 4.61
CA PRO A 233 -9.25 1.15 4.51
C PRO A 233 -9.46 -0.37 4.31
N GLU A 234 -10.50 -0.92 4.91
CA GLU A 234 -10.88 -2.33 4.79
C GLU A 234 -11.32 -2.71 3.37
N ASP A 235 -12.00 -1.81 2.62
CA ASP A 235 -12.36 -2.06 1.22
C ASP A 235 -11.11 -2.33 0.37
N ILE A 236 -10.05 -1.56 0.60
CA ILE A 236 -8.78 -1.71 -0.10
C ILE A 236 -8.03 -2.94 0.40
N ALA A 237 -8.02 -3.18 1.72
CA ALA A 237 -7.38 -4.33 2.32
C ALA A 237 -7.95 -5.66 1.79
N ASN A 238 -9.25 -5.75 1.54
CA ASN A 238 -9.89 -6.91 0.92
C ASN A 238 -9.33 -7.18 -0.50
N GLY A 239 -9.12 -6.14 -1.30
CA GLY A 239 -8.47 -6.26 -2.62
C GLY A 239 -7.02 -6.74 -2.52
N VAL A 240 -6.26 -6.23 -1.52
CA VAL A 240 -4.88 -6.67 -1.26
C VAL A 240 -4.86 -8.12 -0.79
N LEU A 241 -5.73 -8.53 0.12
CA LEU A 241 -5.87 -9.92 0.57
C LEU A 241 -6.12 -10.85 -0.62
N PHE A 242 -7.06 -10.50 -1.51
CA PHE A 242 -7.29 -11.27 -2.74
C PHE A 242 -6.00 -11.42 -3.55
N LEU A 243 -5.31 -10.32 -3.86
CA LEU A 243 -4.08 -10.33 -4.66
C LEU A 243 -2.92 -11.08 -4.01
N CYS A 244 -2.87 -11.16 -2.68
CA CYS A 244 -1.84 -11.89 -1.94
C CYS A 244 -2.15 -13.38 -1.75
N SER A 245 -3.41 -13.78 -1.87
CA SER A 245 -3.91 -15.12 -1.60
C SER A 245 -3.76 -16.09 -2.79
N ASP A 246 -4.05 -17.36 -2.56
CA ASP A 246 -4.08 -18.40 -3.59
C ASP A 246 -5.24 -18.21 -4.60
N LEU A 247 -6.26 -17.40 -4.26
CA LEU A 247 -7.32 -17.00 -5.21
C LEU A 247 -6.75 -16.25 -6.42
N ALA A 248 -5.66 -15.51 -6.24
CA ALA A 248 -4.98 -14.76 -7.28
C ALA A 248 -3.75 -15.48 -7.86
N SER A 249 -3.66 -16.82 -7.72
CA SER A 249 -2.50 -17.61 -8.17
C SER A 249 -2.18 -17.45 -9.66
N TRP A 250 -3.14 -17.06 -10.48
CA TRP A 250 -2.98 -16.79 -11.92
C TRP A 250 -3.17 -15.31 -12.27
N VAL A 251 -3.01 -14.40 -11.28
CA VAL A 251 -3.16 -12.95 -11.46
C VAL A 251 -1.83 -12.27 -11.24
N THR A 252 -1.26 -11.72 -12.31
CA THR A 252 -0.08 -10.86 -12.32
C THR A 252 -0.24 -9.77 -13.38
N VAL A 253 0.53 -8.67 -13.32
CA VAL A 253 0.42 -7.51 -14.26
C VAL A 253 -0.87 -6.68 -14.08
N ALA A 254 -1.80 -7.12 -13.24
CA ALA A 254 -3.10 -6.48 -13.10
C ALA A 254 -3.01 -5.11 -12.39
N ALA A 255 -3.89 -4.21 -12.83
CA ALA A 255 -4.19 -2.94 -12.15
C ALA A 255 -5.62 -3.04 -11.60
N LEU A 256 -5.77 -3.60 -10.38
CA LEU A 256 -7.08 -3.78 -9.76
C LEU A 256 -7.58 -2.44 -9.20
N VAL A 257 -8.71 -1.98 -9.70
CA VAL A 257 -9.36 -0.76 -9.22
C VAL A 257 -10.34 -1.11 -8.11
N VAL A 258 -10.27 -0.37 -6.99
CA VAL A 258 -11.17 -0.48 -5.84
C VAL A 258 -11.56 0.93 -5.42
N ASP A 259 -12.60 1.49 -6.04
CA ASP A 259 -12.91 2.91 -5.96
C ASP A 259 -14.41 3.25 -5.95
N GLY A 260 -15.26 2.25 -5.81
CA GLY A 260 -16.71 2.45 -5.85
C GLY A 260 -17.25 2.93 -7.21
N GLY A 261 -16.46 2.77 -8.29
CA GLY A 261 -16.80 3.21 -9.65
C GLY A 261 -16.32 4.63 -9.97
N GLY A 262 -15.41 5.21 -9.18
CA GLY A 262 -15.00 6.62 -9.29
C GLY A 262 -14.15 6.98 -10.52
N ILE A 263 -13.65 6.01 -11.28
CA ILE A 263 -12.93 6.25 -12.54
C ILE A 263 -13.74 5.90 -13.80
N ALA A 264 -14.99 5.49 -13.64
CA ALA A 264 -15.86 5.16 -14.76
C ALA A 264 -16.23 6.40 -15.61
#